data_521435bd6668102d74f85f5b08b765f0
#
_entry.id   521435bd6668102d74f85f5b08b765f0
#
_cell.length_a   1.000
_cell.length_b   1.000
_cell.length_c   1.000
_cell.angle_alpha   90.00
_cell.angle_beta   90.00
_cell.angle_gamma   90.00
#
_symmetry.space_group_name_H-M   'P 1'
#
loop_
_entity.id
_entity.type
_entity.pdbx_description
1 polymer ?
#
loop_
_entity_poly.entity_id
_entity_poly.type
_entity_poly.pdbx_seq_one_letter_code
_entity_poly.pdbx_strand_id
1 'polypeptide(L)'
;AALNAIVTLNPNALSRADELDAAFEQSGLIGPLHGIPIIVKDNYDTFDLPTSAGSLSLASSVPPDDAFQVRRIREAGAIVLAKSNMAEFAFSPYETVGSALPGYTRNPYALSRVTAGSSGGTAAAVAASLGAVGLGTDTGNSIRGPSSHQSLVGIRSTMGLTSRDGIVPLSMARDIGGPMARTVADAVAVFDVIAGSDPADAATTEGDARRAD
;
A
#
# COMPACT_ATOMS: atom_id res chain seq x y z
N ALA A 1 -21.92 -8.17 7.67
CA ALA A 1 -21.70 -7.05 6.75
C ALA A 1 -20.25 -7.12 6.26
N ALA A 2 -20.04 -6.98 4.96
CA ALA A 2 -18.69 -6.98 4.40
C ALA A 2 -17.97 -5.67 4.76
N LEU A 3 -16.64 -5.74 4.98
CA LEU A 3 -15.81 -4.56 5.22
C LEU A 3 -15.62 -3.73 3.95
N ASN A 4 -15.67 -4.38 2.79
CA ASN A 4 -15.37 -3.79 1.48
C ASN A 4 -13.98 -3.14 1.43
N ALA A 5 -13.01 -3.76 2.10
CA ALA A 5 -11.65 -3.24 2.20
C ALA A 5 -10.78 -3.57 0.97
N ILE A 6 -11.15 -4.60 0.22
CA ILE A 6 -10.39 -5.15 -0.92
C ILE A 6 -11.16 -4.91 -2.22
N VAL A 7 -10.44 -4.49 -3.25
CA VAL A 7 -10.93 -4.36 -4.64
C VAL A 7 -10.63 -5.62 -5.43
N THR A 8 -9.36 -6.05 -5.41
CA THR A 8 -8.88 -7.19 -6.21
C THR A 8 -7.98 -8.07 -5.36
N LEU A 9 -8.27 -9.36 -5.32
CA LEU A 9 -7.36 -10.36 -4.75
C LEU A 9 -6.32 -10.77 -5.81
N ASN A 10 -5.10 -10.99 -5.37
CA ASN A 10 -4.08 -11.54 -6.25
C ASN A 10 -4.28 -13.06 -6.44
N PRO A 11 -4.65 -13.53 -7.63
CA PRO A 11 -4.86 -14.96 -7.88
C PRO A 11 -3.58 -15.76 -7.76
N ASN A 12 -2.41 -15.12 -7.88
CA ASN A 12 -1.10 -15.76 -7.85
C ASN A 12 -0.43 -15.72 -6.46
N ALA A 13 -1.12 -15.18 -5.43
CA ALA A 13 -0.51 -15.01 -4.10
C ALA A 13 -0.07 -16.32 -3.47
N LEU A 14 -0.85 -17.39 -3.60
CA LEU A 14 -0.51 -18.72 -3.07
C LEU A 14 0.65 -19.36 -3.85
N SER A 15 0.61 -19.29 -5.18
CA SER A 15 1.73 -19.77 -6.02
C SER A 15 3.03 -19.04 -5.66
N ARG A 16 2.96 -17.74 -5.41
CA ARG A 16 4.13 -16.97 -4.95
C ARG A 16 4.61 -17.39 -3.57
N ALA A 17 3.71 -17.77 -2.66
CA ALA A 17 4.08 -18.32 -1.36
C ALA A 17 4.83 -19.64 -1.52
N ASP A 18 4.33 -20.56 -2.35
CA ASP A 18 4.98 -21.86 -2.63
C ASP A 18 6.39 -21.67 -3.23
N GLU A 19 6.57 -20.69 -4.13
CA GLU A 19 7.90 -20.34 -4.68
C GLU A 19 8.86 -19.84 -3.60
N LEU A 20 8.37 -19.02 -2.67
CA LEU A 20 9.18 -18.49 -1.57
C LEU A 20 9.54 -19.60 -0.57
N ASP A 21 8.63 -20.50 -0.26
CA ASP A 21 8.91 -21.65 0.60
C ASP A 21 9.99 -22.54 -0.03
N ALA A 22 9.89 -22.83 -1.33
CA ALA A 22 10.90 -23.58 -2.05
C ALA A 22 12.26 -22.87 -2.10
N ALA A 23 12.28 -21.53 -2.25
CA ALA A 23 13.50 -20.75 -2.19
C ALA A 23 14.13 -20.77 -0.80
N PHE A 24 13.31 -20.70 0.25
CA PHE A 24 13.77 -20.80 1.64
C PHE A 24 14.46 -22.13 1.93
N GLU A 25 13.90 -23.24 1.47
CA GLU A 25 14.50 -24.58 1.62
C GLU A 25 15.87 -24.70 0.94
N GLN A 26 16.08 -23.98 -0.18
CA GLN A 26 17.32 -24.04 -0.96
C GLN A 26 18.39 -23.08 -0.47
N SER A 27 18.03 -21.85 -0.07
CA SER A 27 18.97 -20.77 0.16
C SER A 27 18.66 -19.87 1.36
N GLY A 28 17.58 -20.13 2.10
CA GLY A 28 17.12 -19.30 3.21
C GLY A 28 16.28 -18.11 2.74
N LEU A 29 16.14 -17.12 3.61
CA LEU A 29 15.35 -15.91 3.32
C LEU A 29 15.95 -15.13 2.14
N ILE A 30 15.13 -14.74 1.17
CA ILE A 30 15.57 -13.91 0.03
C ILE A 30 15.65 -12.41 0.39
N GLY A 31 15.02 -12.00 1.48
CA GLY A 31 15.04 -10.63 1.97
C GLY A 31 14.26 -10.44 3.27
N PRO A 32 14.24 -9.21 3.81
CA PRO A 32 13.66 -8.94 5.14
C PRO A 32 12.14 -9.06 5.20
N LEU A 33 11.45 -9.11 4.06
CA LEU A 33 10.00 -9.27 3.99
C LEU A 33 9.58 -10.64 3.42
N HIS A 34 10.48 -11.62 3.44
CA HIS A 34 10.25 -12.94 2.87
C HIS A 34 8.95 -13.57 3.40
N GLY A 35 8.03 -13.89 2.49
CA GLY A 35 6.74 -14.53 2.81
C GLY A 35 5.70 -13.60 3.46
N ILE A 36 5.98 -12.31 3.66
CA ILE A 36 5.04 -11.38 4.32
C ILE A 36 3.93 -10.97 3.36
N PRO A 37 2.65 -11.24 3.65
CA PRO A 37 1.52 -10.81 2.83
C PRO A 37 1.22 -9.32 3.05
N ILE A 38 1.30 -8.54 1.98
CA ILE A 38 1.12 -7.08 1.98
C ILE A 38 -0.13 -6.68 1.20
N ILE A 39 -0.91 -5.76 1.76
CA ILE A 39 -2.03 -5.09 1.11
C ILE A 39 -1.54 -3.81 0.44
N VAL A 40 -1.77 -3.67 -0.86
CA VAL A 40 -1.32 -2.51 -1.63
C VAL A 40 -2.52 -1.64 -1.99
N LYS A 41 -2.46 -0.34 -1.67
CA LYS A 41 -3.52 0.61 -2.05
C LYS A 41 -3.67 0.64 -3.58
N ASP A 42 -4.90 0.75 -4.05
CA ASP A 42 -5.23 0.56 -5.46
C ASP A 42 -4.80 1.70 -6.40
N ASN A 43 -4.02 2.67 -5.92
CA ASN A 43 -3.33 3.65 -6.74
C ASN A 43 -1.84 3.37 -6.96
N TYR A 44 -1.31 2.27 -6.46
CA TYR A 44 0.03 1.79 -6.80
C TYR A 44 -0.04 0.86 -8.01
N ASP A 45 0.78 1.07 -8.98
CA ASP A 45 0.93 0.18 -10.13
C ASP A 45 1.46 -1.19 -9.70
N THR A 46 0.83 -2.20 -10.28
CA THR A 46 1.18 -3.61 -10.11
C THR A 46 1.06 -4.29 -11.47
N PHE A 47 2.15 -4.87 -11.98
CA PHE A 47 2.19 -5.44 -13.34
C PHE A 47 1.20 -6.61 -13.54
N ASP A 48 0.77 -7.24 -12.47
CA ASP A 48 -0.06 -8.46 -12.46
C ASP A 48 -1.51 -8.24 -12.01
N LEU A 49 -1.87 -7.01 -11.59
CA LEU A 49 -3.21 -6.67 -11.11
C LEU A 49 -3.64 -5.30 -11.66
N PRO A 50 -4.94 -5.06 -11.85
CA PRO A 50 -5.43 -3.74 -12.21
C PRO A 50 -5.07 -2.68 -11.17
N THR A 51 -4.78 -1.47 -11.65
CA THR A 51 -4.63 -0.25 -10.85
C THR A 51 -5.75 0.70 -11.22
N SER A 52 -6.84 0.65 -10.44
CA SER A 52 -8.05 1.41 -10.76
C SER A 52 -8.10 2.80 -10.12
N ALA A 53 -7.26 3.09 -9.14
CA ALA A 53 -7.35 4.31 -8.31
C ALA A 53 -8.76 4.55 -7.72
N GLY A 54 -9.51 3.47 -7.49
CA GLY A 54 -10.89 3.52 -7.00
C GLY A 54 -11.91 3.94 -8.05
N SER A 55 -11.54 4.05 -9.32
CA SER A 55 -12.40 4.53 -10.41
C SER A 55 -12.78 3.43 -11.39
N LEU A 56 -14.06 3.43 -11.81
CA LEU A 56 -14.52 2.56 -12.89
C LEU A 56 -13.82 2.85 -14.22
N SER A 57 -13.35 4.07 -14.45
CA SER A 57 -12.66 4.44 -15.68
C SER A 57 -11.33 3.67 -15.87
N LEU A 58 -10.72 3.23 -14.78
CA LEU A 58 -9.47 2.48 -14.77
C LEU A 58 -9.63 1.03 -14.26
N ALA A 59 -10.86 0.53 -14.13
CA ALA A 59 -11.13 -0.78 -13.50
C ALA A 59 -10.43 -1.97 -14.17
N SER A 60 -10.08 -1.87 -15.44
CA SER A 60 -9.37 -2.90 -16.21
C SER A 60 -7.95 -2.47 -16.60
N SER A 61 -7.45 -1.35 -16.08
CA SER A 61 -6.12 -0.84 -16.40
C SER A 61 -5.05 -1.65 -15.67
N VAL A 62 -4.33 -2.50 -16.39
CA VAL A 62 -3.17 -3.24 -15.86
C VAL A 62 -1.91 -2.52 -16.33
N PRO A 63 -1.10 -1.98 -15.39
CA PRO A 63 0.15 -1.32 -15.72
C PRO A 63 1.19 -2.28 -16.32
N PRO A 64 2.17 -1.78 -17.11
CA PRO A 64 3.21 -2.63 -17.68
C PRO A 64 4.23 -3.10 -16.66
N ASP A 65 4.38 -2.39 -15.55
CA ASP A 65 5.36 -2.63 -14.49
C ASP A 65 4.83 -2.25 -13.11
N ASP A 66 5.59 -2.61 -12.07
CA ASP A 66 5.29 -2.25 -10.69
C ASP A 66 5.73 -0.81 -10.39
N ALA A 67 4.98 -0.12 -9.54
CA ALA A 67 5.47 1.07 -8.86
C ALA A 67 6.79 0.77 -8.13
N PHE A 68 7.68 1.76 -8.01
CA PHE A 68 8.99 1.60 -7.35
C PHE A 68 8.87 0.93 -5.98
N GLN A 69 7.96 1.39 -5.13
CA GLN A 69 7.77 0.81 -3.80
C GLN A 69 7.26 -0.64 -3.85
N VAL A 70 6.40 -0.97 -4.82
CA VAL A 70 5.89 -2.35 -5.01
C VAL A 70 7.02 -3.28 -5.47
N ARG A 71 7.83 -2.84 -6.43
CA ARG A 71 9.02 -3.59 -6.86
C ARG A 71 9.95 -3.87 -5.68
N ARG A 72 10.24 -2.87 -4.86
CA ARG A 72 11.11 -3.00 -3.69
C ARG A 72 10.60 -4.02 -2.66
N ILE A 73 9.30 -4.01 -2.35
CA ILE A 73 8.74 -5.01 -1.42
C ILE A 73 8.76 -6.42 -2.01
N ARG A 74 8.51 -6.59 -3.32
CA ARG A 74 8.61 -7.90 -3.99
C ARG A 74 10.05 -8.43 -4.00
N GLU A 75 11.03 -7.58 -4.30
CA GLU A 75 12.46 -7.91 -4.24
C GLU A 75 12.89 -8.32 -2.82
N ALA A 76 12.31 -7.70 -1.79
CA ALA A 76 12.53 -8.07 -0.40
C ALA A 76 11.78 -9.35 0.04
N GLY A 77 11.07 -10.02 -0.88
CA GLY A 77 10.38 -11.28 -0.65
C GLY A 77 8.94 -11.17 -0.19
N ALA A 78 8.33 -9.99 -0.21
CA ALA A 78 6.92 -9.86 0.14
C ALA A 78 5.98 -10.44 -0.93
N ILE A 79 4.78 -10.77 -0.50
CA ILE A 79 3.68 -11.23 -1.35
C ILE A 79 2.66 -10.10 -1.46
N VAL A 80 2.44 -9.57 -2.66
CA VAL A 80 1.30 -8.68 -2.92
C VAL A 80 0.04 -9.53 -2.87
N LEU A 81 -0.69 -9.44 -1.76
CA LEU A 81 -1.88 -10.27 -1.52
C LEU A 81 -3.12 -9.72 -2.19
N ALA A 82 -3.28 -8.40 -2.20
CA ALA A 82 -4.49 -7.76 -2.72
C ALA A 82 -4.29 -6.26 -2.97
N LYS A 83 -5.15 -5.70 -3.84
CA LYS A 83 -5.35 -4.25 -4.00
C LYS A 83 -6.48 -3.82 -3.08
N SER A 84 -6.25 -2.78 -2.27
CA SER A 84 -7.24 -2.30 -1.31
C SER A 84 -8.08 -1.15 -1.85
N ASN A 85 -9.33 -1.08 -1.36
CA ASN A 85 -10.23 0.00 -1.68
C ASN A 85 -9.68 1.37 -1.21
N MET A 86 -10.04 2.40 -1.95
CA MET A 86 -9.61 3.76 -1.69
C MET A 86 -10.69 4.77 -2.11
N ALA A 87 -10.59 6.00 -1.62
CA ALA A 87 -11.36 7.09 -2.22
C ALA A 87 -10.88 7.31 -3.67
N GLU A 88 -11.82 7.51 -4.58
CA GLU A 88 -11.55 7.67 -6.01
C GLU A 88 -10.52 8.78 -6.26
N PHE A 89 -9.47 8.47 -7.04
CA PHE A 89 -8.31 9.34 -7.28
C PHE A 89 -7.71 9.96 -6.00
N ALA A 90 -7.72 9.19 -4.92
CA ALA A 90 -7.19 9.55 -3.60
C ALA A 90 -7.80 10.80 -2.95
N PHE A 91 -8.99 11.23 -3.39
CA PHE A 91 -9.67 12.40 -2.85
C PHE A 91 -11.06 12.08 -2.30
N SER A 92 -11.33 12.55 -1.08
CA SER A 92 -12.67 12.58 -0.50
C SER A 92 -12.78 13.73 0.49
N PRO A 93 -13.70 14.68 0.29
CA PRO A 93 -13.91 15.79 1.21
C PRO A 93 -14.49 15.36 2.56
N TYR A 94 -15.05 14.15 2.65
CA TYR A 94 -15.72 13.64 3.85
C TYR A 94 -14.92 12.53 4.56
N GLU A 95 -13.64 12.35 4.21
CA GLU A 95 -12.80 11.30 4.81
C GLU A 95 -13.42 9.88 4.67
N THR A 96 -14.21 9.65 3.62
CA THR A 96 -14.87 8.38 3.35
C THR A 96 -14.19 7.64 2.21
N VAL A 97 -14.24 6.32 2.26
CA VAL A 97 -13.80 5.45 1.18
C VAL A 97 -15.01 4.72 0.61
N GLY A 98 -15.45 5.19 -0.52
CA GLY A 98 -16.61 4.63 -1.23
C GLY A 98 -16.32 4.68 -2.72
N SER A 99 -15.70 3.64 -3.26
CA SER A 99 -15.58 3.50 -4.71
C SER A 99 -16.79 2.74 -5.27
N ALA A 100 -17.05 2.94 -6.55
CA ALA A 100 -18.09 2.17 -7.24
C ALA A 100 -17.72 0.68 -7.44
N LEU A 101 -16.46 0.31 -7.17
CA LEU A 101 -15.94 -1.05 -7.36
C LEU A 101 -16.45 -2.01 -6.27
N PRO A 102 -15.95 -1.99 -5.01
CA PRO A 102 -16.48 -2.83 -3.95
C PRO A 102 -17.54 -2.12 -3.09
N GLY A 103 -17.76 -0.81 -3.31
CA GLY A 103 -18.64 0.02 -2.50
C GLY A 103 -17.96 0.65 -1.29
N TYR A 104 -18.73 0.96 -0.27
CA TYR A 104 -18.29 1.70 0.90
C TYR A 104 -17.47 0.83 1.86
N THR A 105 -16.26 1.27 2.21
CA THR A 105 -15.40 0.60 3.19
C THR A 105 -15.84 0.97 4.62
N ARG A 106 -15.96 -0.03 5.47
CA ARG A 106 -16.38 0.11 6.87
C ARG A 106 -15.21 -0.03 7.82
N ASN A 107 -15.27 0.71 8.94
CA ASN A 107 -14.29 0.56 10.01
C ASN A 107 -14.51 -0.79 10.73
N PRO A 108 -13.48 -1.68 10.83
CA PRO A 108 -13.64 -2.99 11.43
C PRO A 108 -13.96 -2.95 12.94
N TYR A 109 -13.56 -1.89 13.64
CA TYR A 109 -13.89 -1.72 15.07
C TYR A 109 -15.31 -1.21 15.31
N ALA A 110 -15.89 -0.51 14.32
CA ALA A 110 -17.26 0.02 14.42
C ALA A 110 -17.85 0.19 13.01
N LEU A 111 -18.60 -0.79 12.55
CA LEU A 111 -19.13 -0.86 11.17
C LEU A 111 -20.00 0.33 10.75
N SER A 112 -20.48 1.13 11.71
CA SER A 112 -21.23 2.37 11.46
C SER A 112 -20.35 3.61 11.33
N ARG A 113 -19.03 3.48 11.51
CA ARG A 113 -18.08 4.58 11.46
C ARG A 113 -17.25 4.56 10.17
N VAL A 114 -16.75 5.74 9.79
CA VAL A 114 -15.85 5.91 8.66
C VAL A 114 -14.46 5.34 8.97
N THR A 115 -13.75 4.99 7.91
CA THR A 115 -12.35 4.53 8.00
C THR A 115 -11.35 5.69 8.01
N ALA A 116 -11.81 6.92 7.78
CA ALA A 116 -11.05 7.99 7.14
C ALA A 116 -10.54 7.59 5.75
N GLY A 117 -9.96 8.51 5.01
CA GLY A 117 -9.49 8.30 3.63
C GLY A 117 -8.21 9.12 3.33
N SER A 118 -7.68 8.84 2.18
CA SER A 118 -8.13 7.96 1.09
C SER A 118 -7.66 6.51 1.20
N SER A 119 -6.72 6.15 2.09
CA SER A 119 -6.21 4.77 2.27
C SER A 119 -7.05 3.94 3.26
N GLY A 120 -8.36 4.22 3.37
CA GLY A 120 -9.23 3.57 4.35
C GLY A 120 -9.39 2.07 4.14
N GLY A 121 -9.36 1.58 2.90
CA GLY A 121 -9.38 0.15 2.61
C GLY A 121 -8.11 -0.56 3.08
N THR A 122 -6.93 0.05 2.84
CA THR A 122 -5.64 -0.48 3.34
C THR A 122 -5.69 -0.61 4.87
N ALA A 123 -6.10 0.48 5.56
CA ALA A 123 -6.20 0.48 7.01
C ALA A 123 -7.20 -0.57 7.53
N ALA A 124 -8.38 -0.66 6.91
CA ALA A 124 -9.40 -1.64 7.31
C ALA A 124 -8.92 -3.08 7.12
N ALA A 125 -8.21 -3.35 6.03
CA ALA A 125 -7.66 -4.69 5.77
C ALA A 125 -6.58 -5.06 6.80
N VAL A 126 -5.63 -4.17 7.10
CA VAL A 126 -4.56 -4.41 8.08
C VAL A 126 -5.14 -4.52 9.50
N ALA A 127 -6.05 -3.64 9.89
CA ALA A 127 -6.71 -3.68 11.21
C ALA A 127 -7.53 -4.96 11.41
N ALA A 128 -8.15 -5.48 10.34
CA ALA A 128 -8.89 -6.74 10.36
C ALA A 128 -7.99 -7.98 10.15
N SER A 129 -6.66 -7.82 10.10
CA SER A 129 -5.69 -8.91 9.89
C SER A 129 -5.87 -9.66 8.57
N LEU A 130 -6.36 -9.01 7.52
CA LEU A 130 -6.42 -9.58 6.16
C LEU A 130 -5.04 -9.59 5.48
N GLY A 131 -4.10 -8.81 5.96
CA GLY A 131 -2.69 -8.81 5.60
C GLY A 131 -1.85 -8.38 6.80
N ALA A 132 -0.54 -8.62 6.75
CA ALA A 132 0.37 -8.28 7.85
C ALA A 132 0.57 -6.77 7.95
N VAL A 133 0.84 -6.14 6.83
CA VAL A 133 1.06 -4.70 6.66
C VAL A 133 0.41 -4.22 5.37
N GLY A 134 0.37 -2.91 5.14
CA GLY A 134 -0.14 -2.33 3.90
C GLY A 134 0.65 -1.11 3.44
N LEU A 135 0.54 -0.79 2.15
CA LEU A 135 1.02 0.46 1.56
C LEU A 135 -0.16 1.40 1.32
N GLY A 136 -0.04 2.61 1.78
CA GLY A 136 -0.97 3.71 1.56
C GLY A 136 -0.28 4.92 0.93
N THR A 137 -1.07 5.93 0.54
CA THR A 137 -0.55 7.23 0.07
C THR A 137 -1.17 8.36 0.87
N ASP A 138 -0.41 9.44 1.09
CA ASP A 138 -0.84 10.60 1.88
C ASP A 138 -0.47 11.91 1.17
N THR A 139 -1.48 12.66 0.79
CA THR A 139 -1.34 14.01 0.23
C THR A 139 -1.59 15.09 1.29
N GLY A 140 -2.58 14.87 2.15
CA GLY A 140 -2.95 15.78 3.24
C GLY A 140 -3.22 15.06 4.56
N ASN A 141 -3.74 13.81 4.50
CA ASN A 141 -4.12 13.02 5.68
C ASN A 141 -4.22 11.51 5.39
N SER A 142 -4.02 11.08 4.15
CA SER A 142 -4.56 9.81 3.65
C SER A 142 -3.82 8.53 4.11
N ILE A 143 -2.72 8.60 4.85
CA ILE A 143 -2.14 7.52 5.67
C ILE A 143 -2.50 7.76 7.14
N ARG A 144 -2.24 8.97 7.63
CA ARG A 144 -2.32 9.32 9.06
C ARG A 144 -3.75 9.22 9.60
N GLY A 145 -4.73 9.77 8.88
CA GLY A 145 -6.15 9.70 9.28
C GLY A 145 -6.67 8.27 9.35
N PRO A 146 -6.57 7.46 8.27
CA PRO A 146 -6.98 6.05 8.31
C PRO A 146 -6.26 5.24 9.39
N SER A 147 -4.96 5.47 9.60
CA SER A 147 -4.21 4.80 10.67
C SER A 147 -4.74 5.16 12.06
N SER A 148 -4.97 6.45 12.31
CA SER A 148 -5.52 6.94 13.57
C SER A 148 -6.91 6.36 13.86
N HIS A 149 -7.81 6.34 12.84
CA HIS A 149 -9.18 5.83 12.99
C HIS A 149 -9.24 4.32 13.24
N GLN A 150 -8.17 3.58 12.94
CA GLN A 150 -8.16 2.12 12.97
C GLN A 150 -7.01 1.55 13.79
N SER A 151 -6.48 2.35 14.73
CA SER A 151 -5.46 1.94 15.71
C SER A 151 -4.22 1.33 15.07
N LEU A 152 -3.73 1.94 13.99
CA LEU A 152 -2.53 1.54 13.27
C LEU A 152 -1.42 2.57 13.41
N VAL A 153 -0.20 2.13 13.14
CA VAL A 153 0.97 2.97 12.88
C VAL A 153 1.03 3.24 11.39
N GLY A 154 0.96 4.51 10.98
CA GLY A 154 1.12 4.92 9.59
C GLY A 154 2.27 5.91 9.46
N ILE A 155 3.23 5.63 8.56
CA ILE A 155 4.37 6.52 8.33
C ILE A 155 4.13 7.35 7.07
N ARG A 156 4.00 8.68 7.27
CA ARG A 156 4.13 9.69 6.23
C ARG A 156 5.49 10.33 6.40
N SER A 157 6.42 9.96 5.54
CA SER A 157 7.80 10.45 5.60
C SER A 157 7.93 11.92 5.14
N THR A 158 9.14 12.44 5.22
CA THR A 158 9.53 13.64 4.50
C THR A 158 9.52 13.38 2.99
N MET A 159 9.11 14.37 2.21
CA MET A 159 9.16 14.32 0.74
C MET A 159 10.56 13.95 0.26
N GLY A 160 10.61 13.02 -0.68
CA GLY A 160 11.86 12.55 -1.28
C GLY A 160 12.56 11.40 -0.54
N LEU A 161 11.99 10.87 0.55
CA LEU A 161 12.47 9.63 1.16
C LEU A 161 11.89 8.37 0.50
N THR A 162 10.72 8.48 -0.09
CA THR A 162 10.05 7.38 -0.84
C THR A 162 9.64 7.88 -2.22
N SER A 163 9.84 7.04 -3.24
CA SER A 163 9.48 7.37 -4.62
C SER A 163 7.97 7.33 -4.85
N ARG A 164 7.51 8.19 -5.75
CA ARG A 164 6.12 8.27 -6.24
C ARG A 164 5.97 7.66 -7.64
N ASP A 165 7.05 7.12 -8.19
CA ASP A 165 7.01 6.44 -9.49
C ASP A 165 6.02 5.27 -9.46
N GLY A 166 5.15 5.20 -10.48
CA GLY A 166 4.08 4.21 -10.56
C GLY A 166 2.94 4.41 -9.55
N ILE A 167 2.79 5.60 -8.96
CA ILE A 167 1.64 5.92 -8.10
C ILE A 167 0.73 6.91 -8.83
N VAL A 168 -0.54 6.53 -9.06
CA VAL A 168 -1.55 7.44 -9.62
C VAL A 168 -1.67 8.67 -8.72
N PRO A 169 -1.36 9.87 -9.23
CA PRO A 169 -1.17 11.06 -8.39
C PRO A 169 -2.50 11.73 -8.00
N LEU A 170 -2.50 12.36 -6.83
CA LEU A 170 -3.44 13.43 -6.49
C LEU A 170 -2.73 14.79 -6.58
N SER A 171 -1.53 14.92 -6.04
CA SER A 171 -0.73 16.14 -6.09
C SER A 171 0.76 15.82 -6.02
N MET A 172 1.47 15.93 -7.12
CA MET A 172 2.91 15.64 -7.18
C MET A 172 3.74 16.48 -6.19
N ALA A 173 3.24 17.64 -5.76
CA ALA A 173 3.90 18.47 -4.76
C ALA A 173 3.72 18.00 -3.30
N ARG A 174 2.87 16.98 -3.05
CA ARG A 174 2.50 16.58 -1.68
C ARG A 174 2.38 15.08 -1.46
N ASP A 175 2.22 14.30 -2.53
CA ASP A 175 2.00 12.86 -2.44
C ASP A 175 3.22 12.16 -1.86
N ILE A 176 2.97 11.28 -0.89
CA ILE A 176 3.98 10.43 -0.28
C ILE A 176 3.37 9.04 -0.10
N GLY A 177 4.08 8.03 -0.58
CA GLY A 177 3.76 6.63 -0.29
C GLY A 177 4.40 6.16 1.02
N GLY A 178 3.72 5.30 1.76
CA GLY A 178 4.26 4.80 3.02
C GLY A 178 3.48 3.64 3.64
N PRO A 179 4.07 2.97 4.65
CA PRO A 179 3.50 1.79 5.28
C PRO A 179 2.43 2.13 6.31
N MET A 180 1.54 1.15 6.50
CA MET A 180 0.50 1.12 7.53
C MET A 180 0.54 -0.27 8.19
N ALA A 181 0.76 -0.33 9.50
CA ALA A 181 0.97 -1.58 10.22
C ALA A 181 0.37 -1.53 11.63
N ARG A 182 0.26 -2.68 12.29
CA ARG A 182 -0.22 -2.76 13.68
C ARG A 182 0.83 -2.38 14.71
N THR A 183 2.11 -2.47 14.36
CA THR A 183 3.23 -2.12 15.25
C THR A 183 4.19 -1.13 14.61
N VAL A 184 4.95 -0.40 15.43
CA VAL A 184 6.02 0.49 14.95
C VAL A 184 7.11 -0.33 14.25
N ALA A 185 7.47 -1.48 14.81
CA ALA A 185 8.52 -2.34 14.24
C ALA A 185 8.18 -2.79 12.81
N ASP A 186 6.95 -3.25 12.59
CA ASP A 186 6.50 -3.67 11.24
C ASP A 186 6.46 -2.50 10.25
N ALA A 187 5.98 -1.32 10.71
CA ALA A 187 5.93 -0.13 9.87
C ALA A 187 7.35 0.32 9.46
N VAL A 188 8.30 0.31 10.39
CA VAL A 188 9.71 0.67 10.14
C VAL A 188 10.36 -0.34 9.22
N ALA A 189 10.17 -1.65 9.43
CA ALA A 189 10.74 -2.70 8.58
C ALA A 189 10.31 -2.55 7.11
N VAL A 190 9.04 -2.21 6.86
CA VAL A 190 8.57 -1.94 5.50
C VAL A 190 9.10 -0.60 4.98
N PHE A 191 9.15 0.43 5.84
CA PHE A 191 9.69 1.74 5.46
C PHE A 191 11.14 1.66 4.99
N ASP A 192 11.98 0.90 5.69
CA ASP A 192 13.38 0.67 5.32
C ASP A 192 13.55 0.03 3.94
N VAL A 193 12.61 -0.83 3.56
CA VAL A 193 12.62 -1.45 2.23
C VAL A 193 12.22 -0.47 1.13
N ILE A 194 11.17 0.34 1.35
CA ILE A 194 10.61 1.21 0.30
C ILE A 194 11.30 2.57 0.17
N ALA A 195 12.07 2.99 1.18
CA ALA A 195 12.81 4.24 1.15
C ALA A 195 14.07 4.14 0.29
N GLY A 196 14.47 5.25 -0.33
CA GLY A 196 15.69 5.37 -1.13
C GLY A 196 15.50 6.16 -2.41
N SER A 197 16.61 6.36 -3.12
CA SER A 197 16.65 7.10 -4.37
C SER A 197 16.07 6.30 -5.51
N ASP A 198 15.32 6.99 -6.37
CA ASP A 198 14.75 6.47 -7.60
C ASP A 198 15.03 7.45 -8.75
N PRO A 199 15.74 7.05 -9.81
CA PRO A 199 15.99 7.91 -10.95
C PRO A 199 14.73 8.42 -11.66
N ALA A 200 13.62 7.71 -11.55
CA ALA A 200 12.34 8.10 -12.15
C ALA A 200 11.60 9.19 -11.34
N ASP A 201 11.94 9.37 -10.05
CA ASP A 201 11.39 10.44 -9.21
C ASP A 201 12.49 11.38 -8.71
N ALA A 202 12.67 12.51 -9.40
CA ALA A 202 13.69 13.51 -9.09
C ALA A 202 13.62 14.05 -7.65
N ALA A 203 12.47 13.95 -6.96
CA ALA A 203 12.36 14.35 -5.57
C ALA A 203 13.19 13.46 -4.62
N THR A 204 13.55 12.25 -5.06
CA THR A 204 14.29 11.27 -4.26
C THR A 204 15.80 11.29 -4.47
N THR A 205 16.34 12.19 -5.29
CA THR A 205 17.77 12.20 -5.68
C THR A 205 18.74 12.14 -4.50
N GLU A 206 18.36 12.71 -3.34
CA GLU A 206 19.15 12.65 -2.10
C GLU A 206 18.59 11.62 -1.10
N GLY A 207 17.67 10.75 -1.52
CA GLY A 207 16.97 9.83 -0.63
C GLY A 207 17.90 8.90 0.13
N ASP A 208 18.89 8.33 -0.55
CA ASP A 208 19.84 7.41 0.08
C ASP A 208 20.76 8.12 1.08
N ALA A 209 21.19 9.35 0.79
CA ALA A 209 22.01 10.15 1.71
C ALA A 209 21.21 10.54 2.98
N ARG A 210 19.89 10.67 2.88
CA ARG A 210 19.01 11.00 4.01
C ARG A 210 18.58 9.78 4.83
N ARG A 211 18.86 8.57 4.35
CA ARG A 211 18.63 7.31 5.08
C ARG A 211 19.75 6.96 6.03
N ALA A 212 20.91 7.58 5.85
CA ALA A 212 22.08 7.25 6.67
C ALA A 212 21.80 7.57 8.15
N ASP A 213 22.11 6.62 8.98
CA ASP A 213 22.14 6.64 10.45
C ASP A 213 20.79 6.46 11.12
#